data_c95cf92e5a5657884391cc70536f244b
#
_entry.id   c95cf92e5a5657884391cc70536f244b
#
_cell.length_a   1.000
_cell.length_b   1.000
_cell.length_c   1.000
_cell.angle_alpha   90.00
_cell.angle_beta   90.00
_cell.angle_gamma   90.00
#
_symmetry.space_group_name_H-M   'P 1'
#
loop_
_entity.id
_entity.type
_entity.pdbx_description
1 polymer ?
#
loop_
_entity_poly.entity_id
_entity_poly.type
_entity_poly.pdbx_seq_one_letter_code
_entity_poly.pdbx_strand_id
1 'polypeptide(L)'
;MRISDLLSVCLRNLTRRRVRTALTVIGVVIGVCAIILMVSLGIGARESMMQMLQEWGDLTIINVYNYGGGETKLDDKALSKIQAMDNVQIATPFYSSRVSFRLKSRNGRYAAYTNIIGIYPEAFDALGYKLSDGTSFADSKKDYSMVAGANVAYSFRDTKKKRNNYVDRNQTDAMGNPKKPFVDMMKDKLVLYSESYDNNGNLKKGLEVTPNVTGVMVEDWNKGCELSLIHI
;
A
#
# COMPACT_ATOMS: atom_id res chain seq x y z
N MET A 1 6.40 69.10 12.22
CA MET A 1 5.91 68.11 13.21
C MET A 1 6.68 66.80 12.98
N ARG A 2 7.30 66.30 14.01
CA ARG A 2 8.00 64.99 13.90
C ARG A 2 6.97 63.88 13.94
N ILE A 3 7.21 62.77 13.21
CA ILE A 3 6.36 61.61 13.15
C ILE A 3 6.08 61.06 14.56
N SER A 4 7.04 61.16 15.46
CA SER A 4 6.94 60.80 16.88
C SER A 4 5.86 61.61 17.63
N ASP A 5 5.67 62.89 17.29
CA ASP A 5 4.71 63.75 17.94
C ASP A 5 3.27 63.40 17.51
N LEU A 6 3.11 63.06 16.22
CA LEU A 6 1.82 62.58 15.69
C LEU A 6 1.42 61.19 16.30
N LEU A 7 2.37 60.27 16.41
CA LEU A 7 2.13 59.00 17.06
C LEU A 7 1.76 59.14 18.54
N SER A 8 2.44 60.02 19.24
CA SER A 8 2.14 60.31 20.67
C SER A 8 0.74 60.91 20.89
N VAL A 9 0.33 61.83 20.01
CA VAL A 9 -1.04 62.40 20.07
C VAL A 9 -2.12 61.38 19.75
N CYS A 10 -1.87 60.52 18.74
CA CYS A 10 -2.79 59.42 18.41
C CYS A 10 -2.95 58.43 19.56
N LEU A 11 -1.84 57.96 20.16
CA LEU A 11 -1.86 57.06 21.31
C LEU A 11 -2.60 57.68 22.50
N ARG A 12 -2.37 58.95 22.77
CA ARG A 12 -3.03 59.65 23.88
C ARG A 12 -4.55 59.79 23.66
N ASN A 13 -4.97 60.01 22.42
CA ASN A 13 -6.41 60.04 22.07
C ASN A 13 -7.08 58.67 22.17
N LEU A 14 -6.39 57.60 21.79
CA LEU A 14 -6.85 56.19 21.93
C LEU A 14 -7.01 55.80 23.41
N THR A 15 -6.08 56.18 24.28
CA THR A 15 -6.14 55.86 25.71
C THR A 15 -7.16 56.66 26.48
N ARG A 16 -7.59 57.83 25.98
CA ARG A 16 -8.60 58.68 26.60
C ARG A 16 -10.02 58.09 26.53
N ARG A 17 -10.32 57.26 25.52
CA ARG A 17 -11.62 56.59 25.33
C ARG A 17 -11.47 55.05 25.33
N ARG A 18 -10.90 54.49 26.39
CA ARG A 18 -10.44 53.09 26.49
C ARG A 18 -11.48 52.06 26.10
N VAL A 19 -12.73 52.22 26.56
CA VAL A 19 -13.82 51.25 26.29
C VAL A 19 -14.19 51.20 24.83
N ARG A 20 -14.30 52.38 24.15
CA ARG A 20 -14.65 52.45 22.72
C ARG A 20 -13.53 51.84 21.86
N THR A 21 -12.30 52.19 22.20
CA THR A 21 -11.13 51.68 21.48
C THR A 21 -10.99 50.16 21.67
N ALA A 22 -11.16 49.66 22.90
CA ALA A 22 -11.13 48.21 23.16
C ALA A 22 -12.21 47.46 22.39
N LEU A 23 -13.45 48.02 22.35
CA LEU A 23 -14.55 47.35 21.64
C LEU A 23 -14.30 47.27 20.12
N THR A 24 -13.76 48.35 19.51
CA THR A 24 -13.41 48.34 18.08
C THR A 24 -12.23 47.38 17.78
N VAL A 25 -11.19 47.34 18.60
CA VAL A 25 -10.08 46.43 18.43
C VAL A 25 -10.53 45.00 18.56
N ILE A 26 -11.33 44.65 19.56
CA ILE A 26 -11.89 43.29 19.73
C ILE A 26 -12.70 42.90 18.51
N GLY A 27 -13.57 43.79 17.98
CA GLY A 27 -14.34 43.51 16.78
C GLY A 27 -13.50 43.24 15.55
N VAL A 28 -12.43 44.01 15.33
CA VAL A 28 -11.48 43.77 14.23
C VAL A 28 -10.71 42.46 14.42
N VAL A 29 -10.24 42.20 15.64
CA VAL A 29 -9.50 40.94 15.95
C VAL A 29 -10.39 39.72 15.70
N ILE A 30 -11.66 39.75 16.18
CA ILE A 30 -12.61 38.64 15.93
C ILE A 30 -12.84 38.45 14.44
N GLY A 31 -13.05 39.56 13.70
CA GLY A 31 -13.24 39.48 12.24
C GLY A 31 -12.07 38.89 11.49
N VAL A 32 -10.84 39.33 11.81
CA VAL A 32 -9.64 38.82 11.19
C VAL A 32 -9.40 37.34 11.57
N CYS A 33 -9.58 37.01 12.85
CA CYS A 33 -9.46 35.62 13.31
C CYS A 33 -10.45 34.68 12.60
N ALA A 34 -11.71 35.13 12.42
CA ALA A 34 -12.74 34.36 11.73
C ALA A 34 -12.33 34.07 10.27
N ILE A 35 -11.76 35.05 9.56
CA ILE A 35 -11.31 34.90 8.19
C ILE A 35 -10.11 33.91 8.13
N ILE A 36 -9.13 34.06 9.02
CA ILE A 36 -7.97 33.18 9.07
C ILE A 36 -8.40 31.74 9.35
N LEU A 37 -9.28 31.54 10.32
CA LEU A 37 -9.81 30.21 10.64
C LEU A 37 -10.54 29.57 9.46
N MET A 38 -11.39 30.34 8.77
CA MET A 38 -12.12 29.84 7.61
C MET A 38 -11.18 29.41 6.47
N VAL A 39 -10.18 30.24 6.17
CA VAL A 39 -9.18 29.93 5.12
C VAL A 39 -8.33 28.72 5.52
N SER A 40 -7.85 28.67 6.77
CA SER A 40 -7.04 27.56 7.28
C SER A 40 -7.81 26.24 7.26
N LEU A 41 -9.09 26.27 7.63
CA LEU A 41 -9.97 25.09 7.60
C LEU A 41 -10.21 24.60 6.17
N GLY A 42 -10.39 25.54 5.23
CA GLY A 42 -10.55 25.23 3.81
C GLY A 42 -9.30 24.57 3.20
N ILE A 43 -8.12 25.10 3.52
CA ILE A 43 -6.84 24.52 3.06
C ILE A 43 -6.64 23.15 3.70
N GLY A 44 -6.83 23.01 5.00
CA GLY A 44 -6.67 21.72 5.71
C GLY A 44 -7.63 20.64 5.22
N ALA A 45 -8.88 20.99 4.97
CA ALA A 45 -9.87 20.04 4.42
C ALA A 45 -9.49 19.58 3.00
N ARG A 46 -9.02 20.50 2.14
CA ARG A 46 -8.53 20.16 0.80
C ARG A 46 -7.33 19.22 0.87
N GLU A 47 -6.36 19.51 1.72
CA GLU A 47 -5.16 18.66 1.90
C GLU A 47 -5.53 17.25 2.36
N SER A 48 -6.37 17.15 3.40
CA SER A 48 -6.87 15.87 3.88
C SER A 48 -7.63 15.07 2.81
N MET A 49 -8.44 15.76 1.99
CA MET A 49 -9.16 15.10 0.91
C MET A 49 -8.24 14.61 -0.19
N MET A 50 -7.19 15.37 -0.53
CA MET A 50 -6.18 14.94 -1.50
C MET A 50 -5.38 13.75 -0.97
N GLN A 51 -5.00 13.74 0.29
CA GLN A 51 -4.32 12.60 0.92
C GLN A 51 -5.23 11.36 0.91
N MET A 52 -6.51 11.49 1.27
CA MET A 52 -7.47 10.40 1.23
C MET A 52 -7.64 9.82 -0.19
N LEU A 53 -7.68 10.67 -1.21
CA LEU A 53 -7.76 10.21 -2.61
C LEU A 53 -6.48 9.48 -3.04
N GLN A 54 -5.31 9.92 -2.59
CA GLN A 54 -4.04 9.24 -2.84
C GLN A 54 -3.94 7.91 -2.08
N GLU A 55 -4.51 7.81 -0.89
CA GLU A 55 -4.59 6.56 -0.12
C GLU A 55 -5.54 5.54 -0.76
N TRP A 56 -6.60 5.97 -1.44
CA TRP A 56 -7.56 5.08 -2.12
C TRP A 56 -7.00 4.45 -3.40
N GLY A 57 -5.86 4.90 -3.86
CA GLY A 57 -5.12 4.35 -4.99
C GLY A 57 -4.44 5.42 -5.81
N ASP A 58 -3.46 5.00 -6.58
CA ASP A 58 -2.80 5.89 -7.52
C ASP A 58 -3.76 6.21 -8.68
N LEU A 59 -4.19 7.46 -8.77
CA LEU A 59 -5.13 7.94 -9.79
C LEU A 59 -4.57 7.81 -11.22
N THR A 60 -3.29 7.49 -11.36
CA THR A 60 -2.63 7.28 -12.65
C THR A 60 -2.68 5.82 -13.10
N ILE A 61 -3.07 4.89 -12.21
CA ILE A 61 -3.15 3.45 -12.53
C ILE A 61 -4.51 3.12 -13.12
N ILE A 62 -4.51 2.60 -14.34
CA ILE A 62 -5.71 2.13 -15.03
C ILE A 62 -5.68 0.60 -15.08
N ASN A 63 -6.65 -0.02 -14.42
CA ASN A 63 -6.85 -1.46 -14.50
C ASN A 63 -7.79 -1.80 -15.66
N VAL A 64 -7.30 -2.57 -16.63
CA VAL A 64 -8.07 -3.01 -17.79
C VAL A 64 -8.52 -4.45 -17.57
N TYR A 65 -9.83 -4.67 -17.55
CA TYR A 65 -10.43 -5.99 -17.39
C TYR A 65 -11.23 -6.38 -18.63
N ASN A 66 -11.21 -7.65 -18.96
CA ASN A 66 -12.12 -8.21 -19.96
C ASN A 66 -13.33 -8.84 -19.24
N TYR A 67 -14.38 -8.06 -19.09
CA TYR A 67 -15.66 -8.54 -18.53
C TYR A 67 -16.60 -9.00 -19.66
N GLY A 68 -16.61 -10.28 -19.89
CA GLY A 68 -17.58 -10.89 -20.80
C GLY A 68 -16.94 -11.39 -22.09
N GLY A 69 -17.43 -12.52 -22.56
CA GLY A 69 -16.91 -13.27 -23.70
C GLY A 69 -16.89 -12.57 -25.08
N GLY A 70 -16.55 -11.29 -25.11
CA GLY A 70 -16.33 -10.52 -26.32
C GLY A 70 -15.10 -11.01 -27.10
N GLU A 71 -15.03 -10.69 -28.38
CA GLU A 71 -13.94 -11.05 -29.29
C GLU A 71 -12.59 -10.43 -28.90
N THR A 72 -12.59 -9.42 -28.02
CA THR A 72 -11.37 -8.71 -27.59
C THR A 72 -10.65 -9.50 -26.52
N LYS A 73 -9.52 -10.07 -26.87
CA LYS A 73 -8.63 -10.76 -25.92
C LYS A 73 -7.58 -9.78 -25.43
N LEU A 74 -7.32 -9.81 -24.12
CA LEU A 74 -6.16 -9.15 -23.52
C LEU A 74 -4.96 -10.09 -23.66
N ASP A 75 -4.36 -10.07 -24.84
CA ASP A 75 -3.16 -10.84 -25.20
C ASP A 75 -1.94 -9.90 -25.34
N ASP A 76 -0.79 -10.48 -25.67
CA ASP A 76 0.46 -9.71 -25.85
C ASP A 76 0.33 -8.62 -26.93
N LYS A 77 -0.53 -8.83 -27.93
CA LYS A 77 -0.80 -7.82 -28.96
C LYS A 77 -1.58 -6.65 -28.41
N ALA A 78 -2.55 -6.92 -27.53
CA ALA A 78 -3.30 -5.87 -26.85
C ALA A 78 -2.37 -5.09 -25.89
N LEU A 79 -1.51 -5.79 -25.15
CA LEU A 79 -0.51 -5.19 -24.28
C LEU A 79 0.43 -4.26 -25.07
N SER A 80 0.99 -4.74 -26.18
CA SER A 80 1.88 -3.93 -27.02
C SER A 80 1.19 -2.68 -27.60
N LYS A 81 -0.09 -2.77 -27.93
CA LYS A 81 -0.87 -1.58 -28.36
C LYS A 81 -1.04 -0.57 -27.23
N ILE A 82 -1.30 -1.04 -26.01
CA ILE A 82 -1.44 -0.17 -24.83
C ILE A 82 -0.10 0.51 -24.52
N GLN A 83 1.00 -0.24 -24.56
CA GLN A 83 2.35 0.29 -24.36
C GLN A 83 2.74 1.36 -25.38
N ALA A 84 2.21 1.27 -26.61
CA ALA A 84 2.48 2.22 -27.68
C ALA A 84 1.59 3.47 -27.63
N MET A 85 0.65 3.59 -26.70
CA MET A 85 -0.21 4.76 -26.57
C MET A 85 0.55 5.95 -25.95
N ASP A 86 0.27 7.15 -26.45
CA ASP A 86 0.75 8.37 -25.86
C ASP A 86 0.26 8.48 -24.41
N ASN A 87 1.13 8.97 -23.52
CA ASN A 87 0.88 9.14 -22.07
C ASN A 87 0.76 7.83 -21.26
N VAL A 88 1.06 6.67 -21.83
CA VAL A 88 1.26 5.43 -21.08
C VAL A 88 2.74 5.32 -20.73
N GLN A 89 3.06 5.44 -19.45
CA GLN A 89 4.44 5.31 -18.97
C GLN A 89 4.89 3.84 -18.98
N ILE A 90 4.04 2.96 -18.50
CA ILE A 90 4.28 1.52 -18.46
C ILE A 90 2.96 0.76 -18.49
N ALA A 91 2.95 -0.39 -19.13
CA ALA A 91 1.85 -1.33 -19.03
C ALA A 91 2.40 -2.73 -18.79
N THR A 92 1.81 -3.42 -17.82
CA THR A 92 2.19 -4.78 -17.43
C THR A 92 0.97 -5.68 -17.42
N PRO A 93 1.11 -6.96 -17.78
CA PRO A 93 0.05 -7.91 -17.50
C PRO A 93 -0.08 -8.07 -15.99
N PHE A 94 -1.30 -8.24 -15.53
CA PHE A 94 -1.61 -8.57 -14.15
C PHE A 94 -2.08 -10.02 -14.14
N TYR A 95 -1.12 -10.94 -14.17
CA TYR A 95 -1.43 -12.35 -14.26
C TYR A 95 -1.80 -12.92 -12.91
N SER A 96 -3.09 -13.13 -12.69
CA SER A 96 -3.60 -13.83 -11.51
C SER A 96 -3.97 -15.25 -11.89
N SER A 97 -3.35 -16.21 -11.23
CA SER A 97 -3.65 -17.62 -11.46
C SER A 97 -5.03 -17.99 -10.92
N ARG A 98 -5.74 -18.84 -11.66
CA ARG A 98 -6.97 -19.49 -11.19
C ARG A 98 -6.71 -20.62 -10.20
N VAL A 99 -5.46 -20.99 -10.02
CA VAL A 99 -5.03 -22.09 -9.15
C VAL A 99 -4.57 -21.50 -7.82
N SER A 100 -4.98 -22.13 -6.72
CA SER A 100 -4.50 -21.77 -5.40
C SER A 100 -3.04 -22.16 -5.23
N PHE A 101 -2.24 -21.24 -4.73
CA PHE A 101 -0.87 -21.49 -4.37
C PHE A 101 -0.72 -21.65 -2.87
N ARG A 102 0.18 -22.53 -2.52
CA ARG A 102 0.52 -22.78 -1.13
C ARG A 102 2.02 -22.69 -0.93
N LEU A 103 2.42 -21.86 0.01
CA LEU A 103 3.78 -21.75 0.49
C LEU A 103 3.97 -22.71 1.66
N LYS A 104 5.04 -23.48 1.66
CA LYS A 104 5.46 -24.30 2.80
C LYS A 104 6.88 -23.95 3.21
N SER A 105 7.13 -23.96 4.52
CA SER A 105 8.49 -24.00 5.02
C SER A 105 9.17 -25.33 4.59
N ARG A 106 10.47 -25.31 4.37
CA ARG A 106 11.24 -26.48 3.92
C ARG A 106 11.04 -27.73 4.80
N ASN A 107 10.86 -27.53 6.11
CA ASN A 107 10.58 -28.63 7.05
C ASN A 107 9.11 -29.13 7.01
N GLY A 108 8.28 -28.54 6.15
CA GLY A 108 6.86 -28.88 5.97
C GLY A 108 5.95 -28.56 7.15
N ARG A 109 6.48 -27.96 8.23
CA ARG A 109 5.72 -27.69 9.44
C ARG A 109 4.78 -26.52 9.30
N TYR A 110 5.20 -25.46 8.60
CA TYR A 110 4.40 -24.25 8.42
C TYR A 110 3.94 -24.15 6.98
N ALA A 111 2.67 -23.81 6.79
CA ALA A 111 2.08 -23.65 5.47
C ALA A 111 1.12 -22.47 5.46
N ALA A 112 1.11 -21.74 4.34
CA ALA A 112 0.21 -20.63 4.08
C ALA A 112 -0.39 -20.75 2.69
N TYR A 113 -1.63 -20.31 2.52
CA TYR A 113 -2.16 -19.99 1.20
C TYR A 113 -1.79 -18.55 0.87
N THR A 114 -1.44 -18.31 -0.37
CA THR A 114 -1.13 -16.98 -0.88
C THR A 114 -1.66 -16.82 -2.30
N ASN A 115 -2.08 -15.63 -2.62
CA ASN A 115 -2.39 -15.26 -3.99
C ASN A 115 -1.10 -14.75 -4.64
N ILE A 116 -0.81 -15.26 -5.82
CA ILE A 116 0.37 -14.87 -6.59
C ILE A 116 -0.09 -14.11 -7.81
N ILE A 117 0.55 -12.97 -8.01
CA ILE A 117 0.33 -12.13 -9.18
C ILE A 117 1.66 -11.97 -9.90
N GLY A 118 1.63 -12.26 -11.18
CA GLY A 118 2.76 -12.02 -12.08
C GLY A 118 2.68 -10.63 -12.67
N ILE A 119 3.78 -9.90 -12.61
CA ILE A 119 3.96 -8.60 -13.26
C ILE A 119 5.36 -8.52 -13.86
N TYR A 120 5.55 -7.59 -14.80
CA TYR A 120 6.90 -7.28 -15.27
C TYR A 120 7.70 -6.56 -14.19
N PRO A 121 8.99 -6.85 -14.05
CA PRO A 121 9.84 -6.26 -13.00
C PRO A 121 9.86 -4.73 -13.02
N GLU A 122 9.91 -4.14 -14.21
CA GLU A 122 9.97 -2.69 -14.41
C GLU A 122 8.70 -1.98 -13.95
N ALA A 123 7.59 -2.73 -13.85
CA ALA A 123 6.32 -2.17 -13.41
C ALA A 123 6.21 -2.04 -11.88
N PHE A 124 7.09 -2.68 -11.11
CA PHE A 124 7.02 -2.71 -9.66
C PHE A 124 7.01 -1.29 -9.05
N ASP A 125 8.01 -0.49 -9.40
CA ASP A 125 8.14 0.87 -8.89
C ASP A 125 7.11 1.82 -9.49
N ALA A 126 6.81 1.66 -10.80
CA ALA A 126 5.82 2.48 -11.50
C ALA A 126 4.40 2.27 -10.97
N LEU A 127 4.07 1.08 -10.48
CA LEU A 127 2.82 0.77 -9.78
C LEU A 127 2.83 1.25 -8.32
N GLY A 128 3.91 1.90 -7.88
CA GLY A 128 4.03 2.48 -6.54
C GLY A 128 4.11 1.44 -5.42
N TYR A 129 4.53 0.20 -5.71
CA TYR A 129 4.84 -0.76 -4.65
C TYR A 129 6.08 -0.32 -3.89
N LYS A 130 6.03 -0.42 -2.57
CA LYS A 130 7.14 -0.05 -1.68
C LYS A 130 7.59 -1.25 -0.87
N LEU A 131 8.89 -1.35 -0.63
CA LEU A 131 9.48 -2.39 0.20
C LEU A 131 9.68 -1.91 1.63
N SER A 132 9.41 -2.78 2.58
CA SER A 132 9.78 -2.61 3.99
C SER A 132 11.16 -3.21 4.28
N ASP A 133 11.53 -4.26 3.54
CA ASP A 133 12.81 -4.95 3.67
C ASP A 133 13.21 -5.60 2.34
N GLY A 134 14.51 -5.73 2.10
CA GLY A 134 15.06 -6.37 0.90
C GLY A 134 15.12 -5.46 -0.32
N THR A 135 15.10 -6.07 -1.50
CA THR A 135 15.20 -5.42 -2.82
C THR A 135 14.09 -5.88 -3.74
N SER A 136 13.77 -5.07 -4.76
CA SER A 136 12.86 -5.45 -5.82
C SER A 136 13.40 -6.64 -6.60
N PHE A 137 12.51 -7.46 -7.14
CA PHE A 137 12.90 -8.56 -8.02
C PHE A 137 13.41 -8.07 -9.40
N ALA A 138 13.24 -6.80 -9.74
CA ALA A 138 13.80 -6.20 -10.95
C ALA A 138 15.33 -6.33 -11.03
N ASP A 139 15.99 -6.28 -9.86
CA ASP A 139 17.45 -6.44 -9.76
C ASP A 139 17.90 -7.90 -9.67
N SER A 140 16.96 -8.83 -9.55
CA SER A 140 17.26 -10.25 -9.39
C SER A 140 17.38 -10.94 -10.73
N LYS A 141 18.54 -11.55 -10.97
CA LYS A 141 18.80 -12.43 -12.14
C LYS A 141 18.35 -13.88 -11.92
N LYS A 142 17.73 -14.19 -10.78
CA LYS A 142 17.30 -15.54 -10.44
C LYS A 142 15.88 -15.78 -10.91
N ASP A 143 15.65 -16.96 -11.46
CA ASP A 143 14.32 -17.44 -11.78
C ASP A 143 13.44 -17.49 -10.52
N TYR A 144 12.14 -17.28 -10.71
CA TYR A 144 11.15 -17.30 -9.63
C TYR A 144 11.42 -16.32 -8.48
N SER A 145 11.97 -15.15 -8.81
CA SER A 145 12.12 -14.07 -7.84
C SER A 145 10.75 -13.55 -7.42
N MET A 146 10.57 -13.37 -6.11
CA MET A 146 9.28 -13.02 -5.52
C MET A 146 9.45 -11.93 -4.46
N VAL A 147 8.54 -11.00 -4.44
CA VAL A 147 8.36 -10.06 -3.33
C VAL A 147 7.10 -10.45 -2.57
N ALA A 148 7.23 -10.66 -1.28
CA ALA A 148 6.13 -11.07 -0.42
C ALA A 148 5.32 -9.87 0.09
N GLY A 149 4.02 -10.03 0.19
CA GLY A 149 3.16 -9.06 0.86
C GLY A 149 3.43 -8.98 2.36
N ALA A 150 3.18 -7.83 2.96
CA ALA A 150 3.46 -7.57 4.38
C ALA A 150 2.85 -8.61 5.34
N ASN A 151 1.67 -9.11 5.03
CA ASN A 151 0.93 -10.03 5.90
C ASN A 151 1.13 -11.52 5.56
N VAL A 152 1.83 -11.85 4.49
CA VAL A 152 2.03 -13.24 4.07
C VAL A 152 2.72 -14.06 5.15
N ALA A 153 3.68 -13.49 5.88
CA ALA A 153 4.35 -14.17 6.98
C ALA A 153 3.39 -14.58 8.13
N TYR A 154 2.36 -13.79 8.38
CA TYR A 154 1.35 -14.06 9.40
C TYR A 154 0.24 -15.03 8.93
N SER A 155 0.13 -15.30 7.64
CA SER A 155 -0.80 -16.28 7.08
C SER A 155 -0.35 -17.73 7.32
N PHE A 156 0.90 -17.94 7.74
CA PHE A 156 1.42 -19.29 8.00
C PHE A 156 0.77 -19.93 9.22
N ARG A 157 0.39 -21.18 9.05
CA ARG A 157 -0.20 -22.03 10.09
C ARG A 157 0.71 -23.22 10.38
N ASP A 158 0.81 -23.58 11.67
CA ASP A 158 1.47 -24.82 12.10
C ASP A 158 0.59 -26.02 11.74
N THR A 159 0.98 -26.81 10.77
CA THR A 159 0.23 -27.95 10.25
C THR A 159 0.10 -29.09 11.26
N LYS A 160 0.92 -29.11 12.31
CA LYS A 160 0.91 -30.14 13.37
C LYS A 160 -0.05 -29.80 14.51
N LYS A 161 -0.50 -28.55 14.60
CA LYS A 161 -1.39 -28.10 15.68
C LYS A 161 -2.83 -27.94 15.17
N LYS A 162 -3.80 -28.41 15.95
CA LYS A 162 -5.24 -28.25 15.64
C LYS A 162 -5.81 -26.91 16.16
N ARG A 163 -5.23 -26.36 17.23
CA ARG A 163 -5.63 -25.07 17.84
C ARG A 163 -4.41 -24.22 18.05
N ASN A 164 -4.58 -22.87 18.09
CA ASN A 164 -3.51 -21.89 18.24
C ASN A 164 -2.36 -22.15 17.25
N ASN A 165 -2.73 -22.43 16.00
CA ASN A 165 -1.83 -22.83 14.94
C ASN A 165 -1.36 -21.67 14.06
N TYR A 166 -1.75 -20.43 14.38
CA TYR A 166 -1.34 -19.22 13.68
C TYR A 166 -0.95 -18.13 14.68
N VAL A 167 -0.25 -17.13 14.22
CA VAL A 167 0.07 -15.91 14.97
C VAL A 167 -0.76 -14.78 14.40
N ASP A 168 -1.61 -14.20 15.23
CA ASP A 168 -2.31 -12.98 14.85
C ASP A 168 -1.32 -11.80 14.88
N ARG A 169 -1.31 -11.01 13.84
CA ARG A 169 -0.45 -9.84 13.72
C ARG A 169 -0.68 -8.81 14.84
N ASN A 170 -1.94 -8.68 15.28
CA ASN A 170 -2.31 -7.74 16.33
C ASN A 170 -2.02 -8.27 17.73
N GLN A 171 -1.56 -9.53 17.86
CA GLN A 171 -1.15 -10.07 19.15
C GLN A 171 0.19 -9.52 19.59
N THR A 172 0.22 -9.12 20.85
CA THR A 172 1.46 -8.73 21.52
C THR A 172 1.91 -9.83 22.50
N ASP A 173 3.19 -9.84 22.80
CA ASP A 173 3.75 -10.65 23.88
C ASP A 173 3.47 -10.03 25.26
N ALA A 174 3.94 -10.66 26.32
CA ALA A 174 3.76 -10.17 27.70
C ALA A 174 4.45 -8.81 27.97
N MET A 175 5.34 -8.38 27.07
CA MET A 175 6.06 -7.10 27.15
C MET A 175 5.45 -6.02 26.25
N GLY A 176 4.35 -6.34 25.55
CA GLY A 176 3.68 -5.41 24.63
C GLY A 176 4.27 -5.34 23.22
N ASN A 177 5.27 -6.18 22.89
CA ASN A 177 5.84 -6.22 21.54
C ASN A 177 4.98 -7.08 20.60
N PRO A 178 4.89 -6.74 19.30
CA PRO A 178 4.21 -7.58 18.32
C PRO A 178 4.81 -9.00 18.29
N LYS A 179 3.96 -10.01 18.31
CA LYS A 179 4.42 -11.39 18.18
C LYS A 179 5.00 -11.61 16.79
N LYS A 180 6.19 -12.23 16.76
CA LYS A 180 6.84 -12.58 15.48
C LYS A 180 6.08 -13.72 14.77
N PRO A 181 5.96 -13.67 13.45
CA PRO A 181 5.38 -14.75 12.66
C PRO A 181 6.22 -16.03 12.79
N PHE A 182 5.64 -17.18 12.42
CA PHE A 182 6.34 -18.47 12.46
C PHE A 182 7.44 -18.60 11.41
N VAL A 183 7.37 -17.81 10.36
CA VAL A 183 8.25 -17.88 9.19
C VAL A 183 8.79 -16.48 8.89
N ASP A 184 10.09 -16.39 8.73
CA ASP A 184 10.76 -15.20 8.23
C ASP A 184 10.87 -15.32 6.70
N MET A 185 10.15 -14.47 5.97
CA MET A 185 10.06 -14.55 4.52
C MET A 185 11.42 -14.40 3.83
N MET A 186 12.36 -13.64 4.43
CA MET A 186 13.67 -13.37 3.84
C MET A 186 14.72 -14.45 4.17
N LYS A 187 14.58 -15.13 5.31
CA LYS A 187 15.61 -16.07 5.81
C LYS A 187 15.23 -17.52 5.61
N ASP A 188 13.94 -17.84 5.71
CA ASP A 188 13.49 -19.22 5.65
C ASP A 188 13.37 -19.69 4.20
N LYS A 189 13.81 -20.91 3.94
CA LYS A 189 13.62 -21.53 2.64
C LYS A 189 12.19 -22.02 2.50
N LEU A 190 11.51 -21.48 1.50
CA LEU A 190 10.12 -21.77 1.20
C LEU A 190 10.01 -22.62 -0.07
N VAL A 191 8.96 -23.40 -0.15
CA VAL A 191 8.56 -24.13 -1.34
C VAL A 191 7.15 -23.70 -1.71
N LEU A 192 7.00 -23.25 -2.94
CA LEU A 192 5.73 -22.86 -3.52
C LEU A 192 5.22 -24.01 -4.38
N TYR A 193 3.99 -24.40 -4.18
CA TYR A 193 3.34 -25.37 -5.06
C TYR A 193 1.91 -24.97 -5.35
N SER A 194 1.47 -25.32 -6.56
CA SER A 194 0.08 -25.15 -6.96
C SER A 194 -0.73 -26.37 -6.54
N GLU A 195 -1.93 -26.11 -6.02
CA GLU A 195 -2.92 -27.13 -5.68
C GLU A 195 -4.09 -27.02 -6.65
N SER A 196 -4.44 -28.10 -7.31
CA SER A 196 -5.66 -28.21 -8.09
C SER A 196 -6.39 -29.49 -7.68
N TYR A 197 -7.69 -29.50 -7.86
CA TYR A 197 -8.50 -30.71 -7.59
C TYR A 197 -8.92 -31.32 -8.92
N ASP A 198 -8.86 -32.66 -8.99
CA ASP A 198 -9.43 -33.38 -10.11
C ASP A 198 -10.96 -33.40 -10.06
N ASN A 199 -11.60 -33.94 -11.09
CA ASN A 199 -13.07 -34.03 -11.15
C ASN A 199 -13.66 -34.91 -10.04
N ASN A 200 -12.86 -35.69 -9.34
CA ASN A 200 -13.23 -36.56 -8.24
C ASN A 200 -12.95 -35.92 -6.86
N GLY A 201 -12.47 -34.69 -6.84
CA GLY A 201 -12.13 -33.95 -5.62
C GLY A 201 -10.78 -34.34 -5.00
N ASN A 202 -9.95 -35.12 -5.69
CA ASN A 202 -8.63 -35.48 -5.20
C ASN A 202 -7.63 -34.36 -5.48
N LEU A 203 -6.75 -34.09 -4.52
CA LEU A 203 -5.70 -33.11 -4.64
C LEU A 203 -4.67 -33.53 -5.69
N LYS A 204 -4.57 -32.79 -6.78
CA LYS A 204 -3.53 -32.92 -7.80
C LYS A 204 -2.44 -31.89 -7.52
N LYS A 205 -1.25 -32.36 -7.17
CA LYS A 205 -0.07 -31.51 -7.05
C LYS A 205 0.33 -31.04 -8.44
N GLY A 206 0.45 -29.72 -8.59
CA GLY A 206 0.95 -29.08 -9.80
C GLY A 206 2.43 -28.70 -9.70
N LEU A 207 2.73 -27.50 -10.18
CA LEU A 207 4.09 -26.95 -10.17
C LEU A 207 4.63 -26.86 -8.73
N GLU A 208 5.87 -27.30 -8.54
CA GLU A 208 6.61 -27.12 -7.29
C GLU A 208 7.90 -26.38 -7.59
N VAL A 209 8.06 -25.20 -6.97
CA VAL A 209 9.24 -24.33 -7.14
C VAL A 209 9.71 -23.79 -5.80
N THR A 210 10.98 -23.49 -5.72
CA THR A 210 11.56 -22.80 -4.57
C THR A 210 11.70 -21.31 -4.94
N PRO A 211 10.79 -20.43 -4.47
CA PRO A 211 10.87 -19.03 -4.80
C PRO A 211 12.08 -18.39 -4.11
N ASN A 212 12.69 -17.45 -4.80
CA ASN A 212 13.72 -16.60 -4.24
C ASN A 212 13.03 -15.32 -3.74
N VAL A 213 12.73 -15.25 -2.44
CA VAL A 213 12.13 -14.06 -1.85
C VAL A 213 13.20 -12.98 -1.77
N THR A 214 13.03 -11.89 -2.51
CA THR A 214 13.98 -10.77 -2.60
C THR A 214 13.62 -9.62 -1.69
N GLY A 215 12.34 -9.48 -1.33
CA GLY A 215 11.87 -8.42 -0.47
C GLY A 215 10.50 -8.66 0.11
N VAL A 216 10.13 -7.80 1.05
CA VAL A 216 8.81 -7.76 1.69
C VAL A 216 8.22 -6.39 1.48
N MET A 217 6.96 -6.32 1.04
CA MET A 217 6.27 -5.05 0.80
C MET A 217 5.91 -4.34 2.11
N VAL A 218 5.81 -3.02 2.02
CA VAL A 218 5.15 -2.23 3.07
C VAL A 218 3.67 -2.61 3.12
N GLU A 219 3.09 -2.53 4.30
CA GLU A 219 1.65 -2.73 4.44
C GLU A 219 0.88 -1.64 3.70
N ASP A 220 0.14 -2.06 2.69
CA ASP A 220 -0.79 -1.23 1.95
C ASP A 220 -2.02 -2.07 1.60
N TRP A 221 -3.12 -1.81 2.28
CA TRP A 221 -4.37 -2.56 2.10
C TRP A 221 -4.93 -2.39 0.68
N ASN A 222 -4.68 -1.27 0.04
CA ASN A 222 -5.14 -0.99 -1.33
C ASN A 222 -4.35 -1.78 -2.38
N LYS A 223 -3.11 -2.14 -2.05
CA LYS A 223 -2.20 -2.89 -2.94
C LYS A 223 -2.10 -4.38 -2.59
N GLY A 224 -2.89 -4.84 -1.62
CA GLY A 224 -3.00 -6.25 -1.30
C GLY A 224 -1.87 -6.80 -0.42
N CYS A 225 -1.95 -6.54 0.88
CA CYS A 225 -0.96 -7.00 1.87
C CYS A 225 -0.75 -8.53 1.92
N GLU A 226 -1.72 -9.30 1.43
CA GLU A 226 -1.67 -10.78 1.41
C GLU A 226 -1.20 -11.33 0.06
N LEU A 227 -0.96 -10.46 -0.91
CA LEU A 227 -0.48 -10.85 -2.24
C LEU A 227 1.03 -11.03 -2.23
N SER A 228 1.52 -11.93 -3.07
CA SER A 228 2.92 -12.02 -3.41
C SER A 228 3.09 -11.73 -4.89
N LEU A 229 4.03 -10.87 -5.21
CA LEU A 229 4.37 -10.53 -6.59
C LEU A 229 5.51 -11.42 -7.06
N ILE A 230 5.39 -11.95 -8.26
CA ILE A 230 6.42 -12.77 -8.90
C ILE A 230 6.80 -12.17 -10.25
N HIS A 231 8.05 -12.29 -10.57
CA HIS A 231 8.58 -11.97 -11.91
C HIS A 231 8.03 -12.96 -12.95
N ILE A 232 7.53 -12.45 -14.07
CA ILE A 232 7.08 -13.21 -15.25
C ILE A 232 7.87 -12.82 -16.49
#